data_665cdbe0ea91dde5e8f17a149aef6f57
#
_entry.id   665cdbe0ea91dde5e8f17a149aef6f57
#
_cell.length_a   1.000
_cell.length_b   1.000
_cell.length_c   1.000
_cell.angle_alpha   90.00
_cell.angle_beta   90.00
_cell.angle_gamma   90.00
#
_symmetry.space_group_name_H-M   'P 1'
#
loop_
_entity.id
_entity.type
_entity.pdbx_description
1 polymer ?
#
loop_
_entity_poly.entity_id
_entity_poly.type
_entity_poly.pdbx_seq_one_letter_code
_entity_poly.pdbx_strand_id
1 'polypeptide(L)'
;MELSCQTNSFSDKNKAQKDISELMETPEFINNFGAVFKEEMIIHESNRINSIRLKNISKIVFVKNRKYHLEVLSFCLAAILIFSVINYENSFKLNMFLGFMSLLLMFIGDFFQFFQYKLIIVSKQDFVEIKVDKQFKAEAMEMAGHLKSRISMV
;
A
#
# COMPACT_ATOMS: atom_id res chain seq x y z
N MET A 1 -33.33 -48.42 35.32
CA MET A 1 -32.11 -48.07 34.63
C MET A 1 -32.53 -47.56 33.25
N GLU A 2 -32.81 -46.31 33.09
CA GLU A 2 -33.11 -45.75 31.77
C GLU A 2 -32.42 -44.40 31.62
N LEU A 3 -31.85 -44.28 30.46
CA LEU A 3 -30.93 -43.31 30.00
C LEU A 3 -31.53 -41.90 29.95
N SER A 4 -30.88 -40.95 30.59
CA SER A 4 -31.00 -39.52 30.30
C SER A 4 -29.78 -39.07 29.49
N CYS A 5 -29.88 -39.22 28.20
CA CYS A 5 -28.88 -38.69 27.27
C CYS A 5 -29.59 -38.16 26.04
N GLN A 6 -30.01 -36.89 26.03
CA GLN A 6 -30.35 -36.13 24.83
C GLN A 6 -30.87 -34.73 25.16
N THR A 7 -30.03 -33.79 25.59
CA THR A 7 -30.41 -32.34 25.55
C THR A 7 -29.28 -31.38 25.23
N ASN A 8 -28.04 -31.86 25.01
CA ASN A 8 -26.92 -30.96 24.74
C ASN A 8 -26.65 -30.66 23.23
N SER A 9 -27.32 -31.40 22.33
CA SER A 9 -27.03 -31.25 20.87
C SER A 9 -27.73 -30.06 20.20
N PHE A 10 -28.75 -29.48 20.81
CA PHE A 10 -29.52 -28.37 20.17
C PHE A 10 -28.94 -26.98 20.46
N SER A 11 -28.27 -26.81 21.61
CA SER A 11 -27.63 -25.55 22.01
C SER A 11 -26.37 -25.26 21.18
N ASP A 12 -25.59 -26.31 20.87
CA ASP A 12 -24.35 -26.12 20.09
C ASP A 12 -24.60 -25.82 18.61
N LYS A 13 -25.67 -26.34 18.02
CA LYS A 13 -26.06 -26.01 16.64
C LYS A 13 -26.51 -24.55 16.50
N ASN A 14 -27.24 -24.02 17.46
CA ASN A 14 -27.68 -22.63 17.45
C ASN A 14 -26.52 -21.66 17.68
N LYS A 15 -25.53 -22.02 18.47
CA LYS A 15 -24.32 -21.24 18.70
C LYS A 15 -23.45 -21.22 17.45
N ALA A 16 -23.22 -22.38 16.83
CA ALA A 16 -22.46 -22.47 15.57
C ALA A 16 -23.16 -21.75 14.41
N GLN A 17 -24.49 -21.77 14.36
CA GLN A 17 -25.26 -21.07 13.33
C GLN A 17 -25.31 -19.55 13.54
N LYS A 18 -25.23 -19.09 14.81
CA LYS A 18 -25.08 -17.69 15.15
C LYS A 18 -23.66 -17.18 14.83
N ASP A 19 -22.65 -17.97 15.12
CA ASP A 19 -21.26 -17.64 14.77
C ASP A 19 -21.04 -17.60 13.25
N ILE A 20 -21.74 -18.44 12.47
CA ILE A 20 -21.70 -18.42 10.99
C ILE A 20 -22.48 -17.20 10.44
N SER A 21 -23.58 -16.78 11.07
CA SER A 21 -24.32 -15.60 10.64
C SER A 21 -23.62 -14.28 11.02
N GLU A 22 -22.83 -14.26 12.09
CA GLU A 22 -21.93 -13.14 12.42
C GLU A 22 -20.71 -13.08 11.48
N LEU A 23 -20.26 -14.21 10.93
CA LEU A 23 -19.21 -14.31 9.91
C LEU A 23 -19.68 -13.90 8.49
N MET A 24 -21.00 -13.78 8.27
CA MET A 24 -21.60 -13.31 7.02
C MET A 24 -22.10 -11.86 7.12
N GLU A 25 -21.41 -10.99 7.85
CA GLU A 25 -21.69 -9.56 7.70
C GLU A 25 -21.40 -9.12 6.26
N THR A 26 -22.44 -8.62 5.60
CA THR A 26 -22.27 -8.06 4.26
C THR A 26 -21.33 -6.85 4.35
N PRO A 27 -20.27 -6.80 3.56
CA PRO A 27 -19.37 -5.67 3.57
C PRO A 27 -20.12 -4.39 3.18
N GLU A 28 -19.90 -3.31 3.90
CA GLU A 28 -20.46 -1.99 3.57
C GLU A 28 -19.78 -1.40 2.34
N PHE A 29 -18.54 -1.77 2.13
CA PHE A 29 -17.75 -1.37 0.98
C PHE A 29 -16.79 -2.50 0.62
N ILE A 30 -16.66 -2.81 -0.66
CA ILE A 30 -15.73 -3.82 -1.18
C ILE A 30 -15.11 -3.36 -2.49
N ASN A 31 -13.81 -3.55 -2.63
CA ASN A 31 -13.08 -3.41 -3.88
C ASN A 31 -11.88 -4.37 -3.92
N ASN A 32 -11.07 -4.35 -4.99
CA ASN A 32 -9.93 -5.26 -5.12
C ASN A 32 -8.81 -4.99 -4.09
N PHE A 33 -8.78 -3.81 -3.47
CA PHE A 33 -7.82 -3.47 -2.44
C PHE A 33 -8.22 -4.01 -1.07
N GLY A 34 -9.54 -4.16 -0.80
CA GLY A 34 -10.03 -4.70 0.46
C GLY A 34 -11.53 -4.55 0.65
N ALA A 35 -11.98 -4.88 1.86
CA ALA A 35 -13.37 -4.80 2.28
C ALA A 35 -13.52 -4.07 3.62
N VAL A 36 -14.58 -3.30 3.76
CA VAL A 36 -14.95 -2.60 5.00
C VAL A 36 -16.24 -3.19 5.53
N PHE A 37 -16.21 -3.67 6.75
CA PHE A 37 -17.34 -4.16 7.53
C PHE A 37 -17.72 -3.14 8.59
N LYS A 38 -18.76 -3.42 9.36
CA LYS A 38 -19.23 -2.50 10.43
C LYS A 38 -18.18 -2.22 11.49
N GLU A 39 -17.44 -3.23 11.93
CA GLU A 39 -16.49 -3.13 13.02
C GLU A 39 -15.03 -3.25 12.60
N GLU A 40 -14.76 -3.86 11.46
CA GLU A 40 -13.41 -4.10 10.96
C GLU A 40 -13.27 -3.82 9.48
N MET A 41 -12.05 -3.59 9.06
CA MET A 41 -11.67 -3.59 7.66
C MET A 41 -10.61 -4.64 7.37
N ILE A 42 -10.70 -5.23 6.21
CA ILE A 42 -9.75 -6.22 5.70
C ILE A 42 -9.07 -5.61 4.48
N ILE A 43 -7.74 -5.61 4.48
CA ILE A 43 -6.93 -5.10 3.37
C ILE A 43 -6.10 -6.23 2.81
N HIS A 44 -6.13 -6.35 1.48
CA HIS A 44 -5.29 -7.28 0.73
C HIS A 44 -3.98 -6.61 0.36
N GLU A 45 -2.90 -6.92 1.09
CA GLU A 45 -1.56 -6.53 0.71
C GLU A 45 -0.88 -7.75 0.06
N SER A 46 -0.35 -7.58 -1.14
CA SER A 46 0.35 -8.55 -2.04
C SER A 46 0.51 -10.02 -1.58
N ASN A 47 0.73 -10.31 -0.28
CA ASN A 47 0.84 -11.65 0.31
C ASN A 47 0.31 -11.74 1.75
N ARG A 48 -0.38 -10.70 2.25
CA ARG A 48 -0.90 -10.68 3.62
C ARG A 48 -2.30 -10.09 3.64
N ILE A 49 -3.12 -10.65 4.50
CA ILE A 49 -4.43 -10.11 4.81
C ILE A 49 -4.30 -9.44 6.17
N ASN A 50 -4.49 -8.12 6.22
CA ASN A 50 -4.46 -7.35 7.45
C ASN A 50 -5.90 -7.00 7.84
N SER A 51 -6.35 -7.44 9.01
CA SER A 51 -7.62 -7.00 9.59
C SER A 51 -7.36 -5.92 10.65
N ILE A 52 -8.12 -4.83 10.59
CA ILE A 52 -7.97 -3.69 11.50
C ILE A 52 -9.36 -3.30 12.02
N ARG A 53 -9.52 -3.21 13.33
CA ARG A 53 -10.79 -2.78 13.95
C ARG A 53 -11.00 -1.29 13.77
N LEU A 54 -12.14 -0.90 13.18
CA LEU A 54 -12.50 0.49 12.88
C LEU A 54 -12.57 1.39 14.11
N LYS A 55 -13.06 0.85 15.24
CA LYS A 55 -13.21 1.57 16.52
C LYS A 55 -11.89 2.15 17.06
N ASN A 56 -10.77 1.56 16.66
CA ASN A 56 -9.46 2.01 17.13
C ASN A 56 -8.80 3.03 16.20
N ILE A 57 -9.35 3.26 15.02
CA ILE A 57 -8.76 4.15 14.02
C ILE A 57 -9.05 5.60 14.40
N SER A 58 -7.99 6.39 14.53
CA SER A 58 -8.07 7.83 14.80
C SER A 58 -7.88 8.67 13.54
N LYS A 59 -7.08 8.20 12.60
CA LYS A 59 -6.76 8.96 11.38
C LYS A 59 -6.35 8.02 10.24
N ILE A 60 -6.77 8.37 9.02
CA ILE A 60 -6.34 7.69 7.79
C ILE A 60 -5.72 8.73 6.86
N VAL A 61 -4.53 8.43 6.37
CA VAL A 61 -3.77 9.31 5.47
C VAL A 61 -3.27 8.51 4.28
N PHE A 62 -3.63 8.97 3.08
CA PHE A 62 -3.05 8.45 1.86
C PHE A 62 -1.88 9.33 1.44
N VAL A 63 -0.67 8.75 1.34
CA VAL A 63 0.57 9.47 1.09
C VAL A 63 1.15 9.03 -0.24
N LYS A 64 1.54 10.02 -1.05
CA LYS A 64 2.31 9.83 -2.27
C LYS A 64 3.77 10.22 -1.98
N ASN A 65 4.66 9.26 -1.98
CA ASN A 65 6.10 9.48 -1.77
C ASN A 65 6.86 9.34 -3.08
N ARG A 66 7.76 10.28 -3.37
CA ARG A 66 8.67 10.21 -4.51
C ARG A 66 9.91 9.42 -4.12
N LYS A 67 10.30 8.47 -4.94
CA LYS A 67 11.54 7.71 -4.78
C LYS A 67 12.65 8.36 -5.60
N TYR A 68 13.65 8.89 -4.93
CA TYR A 68 14.77 9.57 -5.55
C TYR A 68 15.95 8.66 -5.93
N HIS A 69 15.91 7.38 -5.55
CA HIS A 69 17.07 6.48 -5.73
C HIS A 69 17.56 6.39 -7.18
N LEU A 70 16.67 6.31 -8.15
CA LEU A 70 17.05 6.22 -9.56
C LEU A 70 17.51 7.58 -10.11
N GLU A 71 16.93 8.66 -9.64
CA GLU A 71 17.38 10.02 -9.98
C GLU A 71 18.80 10.25 -9.50
N VAL A 72 19.07 9.98 -8.21
CA VAL A 72 20.40 10.11 -7.63
C VAL A 72 21.40 9.21 -8.35
N LEU A 73 21.05 7.96 -8.66
CA LEU A 73 21.92 7.05 -9.39
C LEU A 73 22.24 7.57 -10.79
N SER A 74 21.25 8.06 -11.54
CA SER A 74 21.46 8.60 -12.89
C SER A 74 22.34 9.86 -12.90
N PHE A 75 22.14 10.76 -11.92
CA PHE A 75 23.01 11.93 -11.75
C PHE A 75 24.45 11.56 -11.36
N CYS A 76 24.65 10.58 -10.47
CA CYS A 76 25.97 10.09 -10.12
C CYS A 76 26.71 9.49 -11.34
N LEU A 77 26.02 8.69 -12.15
CA LEU A 77 26.60 8.11 -13.38
C LEU A 77 26.92 9.21 -14.40
N ALA A 78 26.04 10.19 -14.58
CA ALA A 78 26.29 11.33 -15.47
C ALA A 78 27.52 12.13 -15.02
N ALA A 79 27.66 12.38 -13.71
CA ALA A 79 28.81 13.08 -13.14
C ALA A 79 30.13 12.33 -13.39
N ILE A 80 30.14 11.01 -13.24
CA ILE A 80 31.31 10.17 -13.53
C ILE A 80 31.72 10.29 -15.01
N LEU A 81 30.74 10.26 -15.94
CA LEU A 81 31.01 10.43 -17.36
C LEU A 81 31.59 11.81 -17.69
N ILE A 82 31.03 12.87 -17.11
CA ILE A 82 31.56 14.24 -17.29
C ILE A 82 32.98 14.34 -16.75
N PHE A 83 33.22 13.80 -15.55
CA PHE A 83 34.57 13.77 -14.97
C PHE A 83 35.57 13.05 -15.86
N SER A 84 35.15 11.93 -16.50
CA SER A 84 35.99 11.21 -17.45
C SER A 84 36.32 12.04 -18.70
N VAL A 85 35.38 12.81 -19.22
CA VAL A 85 35.61 13.72 -20.37
C VAL A 85 36.64 14.80 -20.05
N ILE A 86 36.61 15.33 -18.82
CA ILE A 86 37.50 16.42 -18.39
C ILE A 86 38.93 15.94 -18.11
N ASN A 87 39.09 14.77 -17.48
CA ASN A 87 40.38 14.32 -16.97
C ASN A 87 41.16 13.40 -17.92
N TYR A 88 40.52 12.83 -18.92
CA TYR A 88 41.20 11.93 -19.83
C TYR A 88 41.35 12.57 -21.22
N GLU A 89 42.58 12.51 -21.75
CA GLU A 89 42.84 12.91 -23.15
C GLU A 89 42.32 11.85 -24.13
N ASN A 90 41.01 11.85 -24.31
CA ASN A 90 40.34 10.95 -25.24
C ASN A 90 40.24 11.61 -26.65
N SER A 91 39.96 10.76 -27.66
CA SER A 91 39.65 11.27 -28.98
C SER A 91 38.39 12.19 -28.92
N PHE A 92 38.33 13.24 -29.73
CA PHE A 92 37.21 14.16 -29.83
C PHE A 92 35.86 13.45 -30.02
N LYS A 93 35.84 12.39 -30.85
CA LYS A 93 34.62 11.57 -31.06
C LYS A 93 34.12 10.88 -29.79
N LEU A 94 35.05 10.34 -29.00
CA LEU A 94 34.72 9.67 -27.75
C LEU A 94 34.20 10.66 -26.72
N ASN A 95 34.81 11.84 -26.61
CA ASN A 95 34.35 12.89 -25.69
C ASN A 95 32.95 13.41 -26.05
N MET A 96 32.65 13.58 -27.34
CA MET A 96 31.29 13.94 -27.78
C MET A 96 30.28 12.85 -27.43
N PHE A 97 30.64 11.57 -27.64
CA PHE A 97 29.75 10.45 -27.28
C PHE A 97 29.49 10.40 -25.77
N LEU A 98 30.53 10.49 -24.93
CA LEU A 98 30.39 10.48 -23.46
C LEU A 98 29.58 11.68 -22.96
N GLY A 99 29.80 12.88 -23.54
CA GLY A 99 29.01 14.07 -23.24
C GLY A 99 27.53 13.90 -23.57
N PHE A 100 27.23 13.35 -24.75
CA PHE A 100 25.84 13.06 -25.13
C PHE A 100 25.19 12.03 -24.21
N MET A 101 25.90 10.96 -23.83
CA MET A 101 25.41 9.94 -22.90
C MET A 101 25.15 10.52 -21.50
N SER A 102 26.00 11.46 -21.03
CA SER A 102 25.78 12.10 -19.73
C SER A 102 24.51 12.96 -19.73
N LEU A 103 24.27 13.75 -20.81
CA LEU A 103 23.04 14.51 -20.97
C LEU A 103 21.80 13.63 -21.03
N LEU A 104 21.87 12.53 -21.74
CA LEU A 104 20.78 11.56 -21.84
C LEU A 104 20.46 10.93 -20.48
N LEU A 105 21.47 10.59 -19.69
CA LEU A 105 21.28 10.07 -18.30
C LEU A 105 20.62 11.11 -17.38
N MET A 106 21.01 12.39 -17.48
CA MET A 106 20.36 13.47 -16.73
C MET A 106 18.89 13.59 -17.12
N PHE A 107 18.59 13.55 -18.41
CA PHE A 107 17.22 13.64 -18.90
C PHE A 107 16.36 12.46 -18.45
N ILE A 108 16.91 11.24 -18.48
CA ILE A 108 16.24 10.04 -17.96
C ILE A 108 15.95 10.18 -16.47
N GLY A 109 16.89 10.69 -15.67
CA GLY A 109 16.71 10.91 -14.24
C GLY A 109 15.53 11.84 -13.93
N ASP A 110 15.37 12.92 -14.68
CA ASP A 110 14.27 13.87 -14.48
C ASP A 110 12.93 13.35 -15.02
N PHE A 111 12.95 12.63 -16.14
CA PHE A 111 11.73 12.17 -16.80
C PHE A 111 11.06 10.99 -16.08
N PHE A 112 11.86 10.04 -15.59
CA PHE A 112 11.34 8.85 -14.91
C PHE A 112 11.14 9.08 -13.42
N GLN A 113 10.03 9.72 -13.06
CA GLN A 113 9.64 9.91 -11.66
C GLN A 113 8.92 8.69 -11.11
N PHE A 114 9.53 7.99 -10.16
CA PHE A 114 8.93 6.84 -9.49
C PHE A 114 8.21 7.28 -8.21
N PHE A 115 6.90 7.02 -8.17
CA PHE A 115 6.08 7.29 -7.00
C PHE A 115 5.73 5.98 -6.28
N GLN A 116 5.82 6.01 -4.97
CA GLN A 116 5.29 4.98 -4.09
C GLN A 116 4.09 5.54 -3.34
N TYR A 117 3.01 4.79 -3.35
CA TYR A 117 1.79 5.13 -2.62
C TYR A 117 1.75 4.32 -1.32
N LYS A 118 1.30 4.96 -0.24
CA LYS A 118 1.18 4.34 1.08
C LYS A 118 -0.13 4.78 1.71
N LEU A 119 -0.84 3.82 2.31
CA LEU A 119 -1.97 4.08 3.17
C LEU A 119 -1.50 3.96 4.61
N ILE A 120 -1.56 5.04 5.35
CA ILE A 120 -1.17 5.10 6.76
C ILE A 120 -2.45 5.18 7.59
N ILE A 121 -2.64 4.19 8.44
CA ILE A 121 -3.75 4.08 9.36
C ILE A 121 -3.20 4.25 10.76
N VAL A 122 -3.62 5.32 11.42
CA VAL A 122 -3.22 5.62 12.78
C VAL A 122 -4.30 5.13 13.72
N SER A 123 -3.96 4.17 14.55
CA SER A 123 -4.77 3.71 15.67
C SER A 123 -4.35 4.41 16.96
N LYS A 124 -5.19 4.31 18.00
CA LYS A 124 -4.87 4.91 19.32
C LYS A 124 -3.59 4.38 19.95
N GLN A 125 -3.15 3.18 19.59
CA GLN A 125 -2.00 2.49 20.20
C GLN A 125 -0.87 2.22 19.22
N ASP A 126 -1.14 2.28 17.90
CA ASP A 126 -0.17 1.88 16.88
C ASP A 126 -0.47 2.58 15.56
N PHE A 127 0.47 2.50 14.60
CA PHE A 127 0.23 2.89 13.23
C PHE A 127 0.53 1.73 12.29
N VAL A 128 -0.31 1.56 11.30
CA VAL A 128 -0.13 0.55 10.26
C VAL A 128 0.14 1.25 8.95
N GLU A 129 1.28 0.93 8.33
CA GLU A 129 1.67 1.43 7.03
C GLU A 129 1.48 0.33 5.99
N ILE A 130 0.63 0.56 5.01
CA ILE A 130 0.33 -0.39 3.93
C ILE A 130 0.84 0.19 2.63
N LYS A 131 1.71 -0.55 1.94
CA LYS A 131 2.19 -0.19 0.62
C LYS A 131 1.10 -0.46 -0.41
N VAL A 132 0.81 0.55 -1.23
CA VAL A 132 -0.22 0.47 -2.27
C VAL A 132 0.45 0.39 -3.63
N ASP A 133 0.21 -0.69 -4.35
CA ASP A 133 0.69 -0.83 -5.71
C ASP A 133 0.02 0.18 -6.63
N LYS A 134 0.72 0.63 -7.67
CA LYS A 134 0.25 1.67 -8.58
C LYS A 134 -1.10 1.33 -9.22
N GLN A 135 -1.34 0.05 -9.50
CA GLN A 135 -2.59 -0.46 -10.06
C GLN A 135 -3.80 -0.28 -9.13
N PHE A 136 -3.61 -0.42 -7.82
CA PHE A 136 -4.66 -0.30 -6.81
C PHE A 136 -4.79 1.12 -6.20
N LYS A 137 -4.08 2.11 -6.77
CA LYS A 137 -4.08 3.49 -6.26
C LYS A 137 -5.48 4.09 -6.16
N ALA A 138 -6.29 3.96 -7.22
CA ALA A 138 -7.64 4.54 -7.27
C ALA A 138 -8.54 3.88 -6.21
N GLU A 139 -8.52 2.58 -6.11
CA GLU A 139 -9.29 1.77 -5.18
C GLU A 139 -8.91 2.06 -3.72
N ALA A 140 -7.60 2.20 -3.44
CA ALA A 140 -7.11 2.57 -2.12
C ALA A 140 -7.51 3.99 -1.71
N MET A 141 -7.54 4.94 -2.66
CA MET A 141 -8.02 6.30 -2.40
C MET A 141 -9.52 6.32 -2.12
N GLU A 142 -10.32 5.57 -2.87
CA GLU A 142 -11.76 5.45 -2.69
C GLU A 142 -12.08 4.86 -1.31
N MET A 143 -11.41 3.75 -0.95
CA MET A 143 -11.52 3.13 0.37
C MET A 143 -11.14 4.10 1.50
N ALA A 144 -10.02 4.82 1.35
CA ALA A 144 -9.60 5.83 2.32
C ALA A 144 -10.61 6.98 2.45
N GLY A 145 -11.24 7.40 1.36
CA GLY A 145 -12.31 8.39 1.35
C GLY A 145 -13.54 7.92 2.11
N HIS A 146 -14.01 6.70 1.83
CA HIS A 146 -15.13 6.08 2.52
C HIS A 146 -14.89 5.96 4.04
N LEU A 147 -13.72 5.48 4.43
CA LEU A 147 -13.35 5.36 5.85
C LEU A 147 -13.23 6.72 6.54
N LYS A 148 -12.67 7.73 5.85
CA LYS A 148 -12.54 9.08 6.40
C LYS A 148 -13.90 9.74 6.66
N SER A 149 -14.87 9.60 5.75
CA SER A 149 -16.23 10.12 5.94
C SER A 149 -16.89 9.48 7.16
N ARG A 150 -16.68 8.18 7.37
CA ARG A 150 -17.24 7.46 8.50
C ARG A 150 -16.63 7.87 9.85
N ILE A 151 -15.30 8.04 9.92
CA ILE A 151 -14.60 8.46 11.14
C ILE A 151 -15.00 9.90 11.53
N SER A 152 -15.29 10.77 10.56
CA SER A 152 -15.71 12.14 10.83
C SER A 152 -17.15 12.26 11.33
N MET A 153 -17.96 11.20 11.27
CA MET A 153 -19.35 11.16 11.75
C MET A 153 -19.48 10.62 13.20
N VAL A 154 -18.39 10.14 13.77
CA VAL A 154 -18.31 9.65 15.16
C VAL A 154 -17.61 10.65 16.05
#